data_646041975b23df2ad9b5c2a01d23125a
#
_entry.id   646041975b23df2ad9b5c2a01d23125a
#
_cell.length_a   1.000
_cell.length_b   1.000
_cell.length_c   1.000
_cell.angle_alpha   90.00
_cell.angle_beta   90.00
_cell.angle_gamma   90.00
#
_symmetry.space_group_name_H-M   'P 1'
#
loop_
_entity.id
_entity.type
_entity.pdbx_description
1 polymer ?
#
loop_
_entity_poly.entity_id
_entity_poly.type
_entity_poly.pdbx_seq_one_letter_code
_entity_poly.pdbx_strand_id
1 'polypeptide(L)'
;MEWFQAVMKRRKALKIGGISAMTAIGSIGVMRSVLAELDFDLVKETRTKMGTLVTISVVHRDVSIARTIIDEAFVEIDRLEALFSRYREGTPLWVLNREGILENPPSEMLEVLTHALEIDTLTDGAFDVTVAPLVDLYSNSFEEVGELPSEVQIENALSLVGSQGINFDRDKIVFERDGMSLSFDGIAKGYIVDQAVKIIKKEGVRGGLIDAGGDMRATGEDLLGESWRLAIQHPRNPGSYLCLIDLSDGAVATSGDYMQYLTEDLIVHHIVDPRLGTSPDHTSSVSVIASTAAEADALSTATLVLGPEKGIRLLNELPGVEGILVTKDQEVIKTEGFSRYEVTI
;
A
#
# COMPACT_ATOMS: atom_id res chain seq x y z
N MET A 1 4.55 19.67 0.52
CA MET A 1 6.01 19.44 0.35
C MET A 1 6.78 19.74 1.63
N GLU A 2 6.41 20.76 2.38
CA GLU A 2 7.04 21.07 3.67
C GLU A 2 6.70 20.04 4.77
N TRP A 3 5.47 19.54 4.83
CA TRP A 3 5.06 18.50 5.76
C TRP A 3 5.87 17.20 5.58
N PHE A 4 6.02 16.74 4.35
CA PHE A 4 6.84 15.57 4.02
C PHE A 4 8.31 15.77 4.44
N GLN A 5 8.82 17.01 4.32
CA GLN A 5 10.16 17.39 4.76
C GLN A 5 10.27 17.58 6.29
N ALA A 6 9.21 18.03 6.96
CA ALA A 6 9.21 18.22 8.42
C ALA A 6 9.18 16.87 9.15
N VAL A 7 8.34 15.92 8.69
CA VAL A 7 8.33 14.53 9.18
C VAL A 7 9.67 13.85 8.93
N MET A 8 10.30 14.11 7.78
CA MET A 8 11.64 13.59 7.46
C MET A 8 12.75 14.25 8.29
N LYS A 9 12.63 15.52 8.69
CA LYS A 9 13.64 16.21 9.54
C LYS A 9 13.67 15.70 10.99
N ARG A 10 12.55 15.33 11.57
CA ARG A 10 12.49 14.68 12.90
C ARG A 10 12.95 13.21 12.88
N ARG A 11 12.92 12.56 11.71
CA ARG A 11 13.36 11.16 11.50
C ARG A 11 14.88 10.95 11.35
N LYS A 12 15.72 11.90 11.67
CA LYS A 12 17.19 11.71 11.67
C LYS A 12 17.71 10.64 12.66
N ALA A 13 16.85 9.96 13.42
CA ALA A 13 17.22 8.89 14.34
C ALA A 13 16.59 7.51 14.08
N LEU A 14 15.61 7.40 13.19
CA LEU A 14 15.11 6.08 12.81
C LEU A 14 15.83 5.64 11.52
N LYS A 15 16.76 4.72 11.68
CA LYS A 15 17.36 3.98 10.57
C LYS A 15 16.22 3.39 9.75
N ILE A 16 16.09 3.83 8.50
CA ILE A 16 15.28 3.19 7.47
C ILE A 16 15.87 1.78 7.31
N GLY A 17 15.37 0.86 8.09
CA GLY A 17 15.58 -0.55 7.89
C GLY A 17 14.65 -1.00 6.77
N GLY A 18 15.00 -0.66 5.52
CA GLY A 18 14.42 -1.35 4.38
C GLY A 18 14.74 -2.83 4.52
N ILE A 19 13.73 -3.63 4.80
CA ILE A 19 13.89 -5.08 4.71
C ILE A 19 13.96 -5.38 3.22
N SER A 20 15.18 -5.41 2.72
CA SER A 20 15.47 -6.08 1.46
C SER A 20 14.96 -7.50 1.57
N ALA A 21 14.23 -7.99 0.57
CA ALA A 21 13.94 -9.41 0.44
C ALA A 21 15.24 -10.18 0.70
N MET A 22 15.39 -10.77 1.89
CA MET A 22 16.53 -11.61 2.20
C MET A 22 16.30 -12.92 1.49
N THR A 23 16.93 -13.06 0.33
CA THR A 23 17.28 -14.39 -0.16
C THR A 23 18.19 -15.03 0.88
N ALA A 24 17.72 -16.03 1.58
CA ALA A 24 18.50 -16.80 2.53
C ALA A 24 19.68 -17.43 1.79
N ILE A 25 20.88 -16.88 2.00
CA ILE A 25 22.12 -17.36 1.37
C ILE A 25 22.61 -18.57 2.16
N GLY A 26 22.19 -19.75 1.72
CA GLY A 26 22.89 -20.99 2.07
C GLY A 26 24.13 -21.13 1.20
N SER A 27 25.29 -21.31 1.85
CA SER A 27 26.63 -21.67 1.34
C SER A 27 27.01 -21.14 -0.06
N ILE A 28 27.75 -20.05 -0.07
CA ILE A 28 28.27 -19.30 -1.23
C ILE A 28 29.02 -20.15 -2.27
N GLY A 29 29.59 -21.31 -1.89
CA GLY A 29 30.40 -22.15 -2.77
C GLY A 29 29.60 -23.04 -3.74
N VAL A 30 28.48 -23.61 -3.30
CA VAL A 30 27.62 -24.46 -4.15
C VAL A 30 26.73 -23.61 -5.04
N MET A 31 26.29 -22.47 -4.56
CA MET A 31 25.43 -21.53 -5.29
C MET A 31 26.13 -20.93 -6.53
N ARG A 32 27.45 -20.66 -6.47
CA ARG A 32 28.19 -20.15 -7.65
C ARG A 32 28.26 -21.15 -8.81
N SER A 33 28.26 -22.45 -8.54
CA SER A 33 28.26 -23.48 -9.58
C SER A 33 26.90 -23.67 -10.21
N VAL A 34 25.84 -23.55 -9.44
CA VAL A 34 24.44 -23.63 -9.92
C VAL A 34 24.05 -22.37 -10.69
N LEU A 35 24.45 -21.19 -10.21
CA LEU A 35 24.19 -19.92 -10.89
C LEU A 35 24.92 -19.78 -12.23
N ALA A 36 26.06 -20.48 -12.41
CA ALA A 36 26.79 -20.50 -13.68
C ALA A 36 26.08 -21.33 -14.79
N GLU A 37 25.12 -22.17 -14.42
CA GLU A 37 24.29 -22.95 -15.36
C GLU A 37 22.93 -22.29 -15.65
N LEU A 38 22.57 -21.22 -14.92
CA LEU A 38 21.33 -20.50 -15.17
C LEU A 38 21.49 -19.55 -16.36
N ASP A 39 20.65 -19.74 -17.35
CA ASP A 39 20.56 -18.91 -18.56
C ASP A 39 19.82 -17.56 -18.29
N PHE A 40 19.66 -17.20 -16.99
CA PHE A 40 18.95 -16.01 -16.52
C PHE A 40 19.73 -15.27 -15.44
N ASP A 41 19.57 -13.94 -15.43
CA ASP A 41 20.10 -13.04 -14.41
C ASP A 41 18.97 -12.36 -13.65
N LEU A 42 19.21 -12.10 -12.35
CA LEU A 42 18.36 -11.23 -11.53
C LEU A 42 18.89 -9.80 -11.54
N VAL A 43 18.17 -8.89 -12.15
CA VAL A 43 18.45 -7.45 -12.13
C VAL A 43 17.54 -6.77 -11.13
N LYS A 44 18.13 -5.96 -10.23
CA LYS A 44 17.40 -5.29 -9.16
C LYS A 44 17.80 -3.82 -9.09
N GLU A 45 16.82 -2.93 -9.01
CA GLU A 45 17.03 -1.50 -8.78
C GLU A 45 16.09 -0.97 -7.71
N THR A 46 16.58 0.00 -6.92
CA THR A 46 15.81 0.65 -5.86
C THR A 46 15.86 2.17 -6.06
N ARG A 47 14.68 2.80 -6.06
CA ARG A 47 14.54 4.27 -6.16
C ARG A 47 13.55 4.76 -5.10
N THR A 48 13.71 6.01 -4.65
CA THR A 48 12.72 6.65 -3.76
C THR A 48 11.56 7.16 -4.62
N LYS A 49 10.37 6.57 -4.44
CA LYS A 49 9.12 6.89 -5.13
C LYS A 49 7.96 6.77 -4.16
N MET A 50 6.86 7.48 -4.42
CA MET A 50 5.65 7.41 -3.59
C MET A 50 5.94 7.54 -2.08
N GLY A 51 6.93 8.36 -1.74
CA GLY A 51 7.34 8.58 -0.35
C GLY A 51 8.06 7.42 0.35
N THR A 52 8.39 6.35 -0.37
CA THR A 52 9.05 5.15 0.16
C THR A 52 10.20 4.67 -0.74
N LEU A 53 10.84 3.58 -0.35
CA LEU A 53 11.78 2.87 -1.22
C LEU A 53 11.01 1.89 -2.09
N VAL A 54 11.08 2.06 -3.40
CA VAL A 54 10.52 1.13 -4.38
C VAL A 54 11.65 0.34 -5.00
N THR A 55 11.56 -0.98 -4.86
CA THR A 55 12.51 -1.92 -5.43
C THR A 55 11.83 -2.74 -6.52
N ILE A 56 12.42 -2.74 -7.72
CA ILE A 56 12.00 -3.57 -8.85
C ILE A 56 13.06 -4.62 -9.11
N SER A 57 12.65 -5.88 -9.17
CA SER A 57 13.47 -7.04 -9.47
C SER A 57 12.92 -7.73 -10.72
N VAL A 58 13.77 -8.02 -11.70
CA VAL A 58 13.39 -8.69 -12.96
C VAL A 58 14.36 -9.83 -13.23
N VAL A 59 13.83 -11.00 -13.54
CA VAL A 59 14.59 -12.18 -13.97
C VAL A 59 14.53 -12.31 -15.49
N HIS A 60 15.65 -12.10 -16.17
CA HIS A 60 15.74 -12.08 -17.62
C HIS A 60 17.09 -12.62 -18.11
N ARG A 61 17.14 -13.16 -19.35
CA ARG A 61 18.39 -13.64 -19.97
C ARG A 61 19.35 -12.53 -20.36
N ASP A 62 18.83 -11.36 -20.66
CA ASP A 62 19.59 -10.18 -21.06
C ASP A 62 19.46 -9.08 -20.01
N VAL A 63 20.57 -8.78 -19.34
CA VAL A 63 20.66 -7.74 -18.30
C VAL A 63 20.33 -6.34 -18.84
N SER A 64 20.65 -6.05 -20.09
CA SER A 64 20.39 -4.75 -20.70
C SER A 64 18.87 -4.55 -20.94
N ILE A 65 18.20 -5.60 -21.43
CA ILE A 65 16.75 -5.60 -21.58
C ILE A 65 16.06 -5.50 -20.22
N ALA A 66 16.50 -6.25 -19.23
CA ALA A 66 15.95 -6.18 -17.88
C ALA A 66 16.03 -4.75 -17.29
N ARG A 67 17.15 -4.06 -17.47
CA ARG A 67 17.32 -2.66 -17.04
C ARG A 67 16.37 -1.71 -17.77
N THR A 68 16.20 -1.89 -19.07
CA THR A 68 15.25 -1.08 -19.85
C THR A 68 13.82 -1.27 -19.33
N ILE A 69 13.41 -2.50 -19.05
CA ILE A 69 12.09 -2.81 -18.48
C ILE A 69 11.91 -2.15 -17.10
N ILE A 70 12.94 -2.21 -16.25
CA ILE A 70 12.92 -1.56 -14.92
C ILE A 70 12.78 -0.04 -15.07
N ASP A 71 13.54 0.58 -15.99
CA ASP A 71 13.45 2.01 -16.24
C ASP A 71 12.06 2.43 -16.73
N GLU A 72 11.46 1.68 -17.68
CA GLU A 72 10.11 1.92 -18.15
C GLU A 72 9.06 1.78 -17.02
N ALA A 73 9.23 0.78 -16.14
CA ALA A 73 8.35 0.61 -14.99
C ALA A 73 8.45 1.80 -14.01
N PHE A 74 9.66 2.31 -13.76
CA PHE A 74 9.83 3.52 -12.93
C PHE A 74 9.25 4.78 -13.58
N VAL A 75 9.31 4.92 -14.91
CA VAL A 75 8.67 6.03 -15.64
C VAL A 75 7.14 5.99 -15.45
N GLU A 76 6.54 4.81 -15.51
CA GLU A 76 5.10 4.65 -15.26
C GLU A 76 4.72 4.94 -13.82
N ILE A 77 5.54 4.50 -12.83
CA ILE A 77 5.36 4.86 -11.43
C ILE A 77 5.35 6.37 -11.25
N ASP A 78 6.30 7.10 -11.86
CA ASP A 78 6.38 8.56 -11.79
C ASP A 78 5.15 9.25 -12.39
N ARG A 79 4.67 8.74 -13.53
CA ARG A 79 3.49 9.27 -14.20
C ARG A 79 2.24 9.12 -13.34
N LEU A 80 2.04 7.95 -12.74
CA LEU A 80 0.87 7.67 -11.91
C LEU A 80 0.96 8.33 -10.52
N GLU A 81 2.16 8.38 -9.91
CA GLU A 81 2.37 9.14 -8.67
C GLU A 81 1.98 10.61 -8.86
N ALA A 82 2.36 11.22 -9.99
CA ALA A 82 1.96 12.59 -10.30
C ALA A 82 0.44 12.73 -10.46
N LEU A 83 -0.24 11.71 -10.97
CA LEU A 83 -1.68 11.73 -11.20
C LEU A 83 -2.48 11.64 -9.89
N PHE A 84 -2.04 10.80 -8.95
CA PHE A 84 -2.74 10.53 -7.68
C PHE A 84 -2.28 11.38 -6.50
N SER A 85 -1.28 12.24 -6.66
CA SER A 85 -0.79 13.08 -5.57
C SER A 85 -1.78 14.19 -5.24
N ARG A 86 -2.31 14.20 -4.01
CA ARG A 86 -3.12 15.30 -3.46
C ARG A 86 -2.29 16.46 -2.91
N TYR A 87 -0.97 16.29 -2.80
CA TYR A 87 -0.04 17.25 -2.22
C TYR A 87 0.67 18.12 -3.26
N ARG A 88 0.72 17.66 -4.52
CA ARG A 88 1.43 18.36 -5.59
C ARG A 88 0.47 19.25 -6.37
N GLU A 89 0.72 20.55 -6.32
CA GLU A 89 -0.10 21.55 -7.03
C GLU A 89 -0.22 21.25 -8.53
N GLY A 90 -1.45 21.38 -9.04
CA GLY A 90 -1.77 21.20 -10.45
C GLY A 90 -1.97 19.73 -10.89
N THR A 91 -1.84 18.75 -9.98
CA THR A 91 -2.22 17.37 -10.29
C THR A 91 -3.74 17.21 -10.33
N PRO A 92 -4.29 16.21 -11.04
CA PRO A 92 -5.73 16.01 -11.13
C PRO A 92 -6.42 15.88 -9.76
N LEU A 93 -5.84 15.09 -8.84
CA LEU A 93 -6.41 14.93 -7.51
C LEU A 93 -6.34 16.20 -6.67
N TRP A 94 -5.23 16.96 -6.78
CA TRP A 94 -5.11 18.26 -6.11
C TRP A 94 -6.17 19.25 -6.63
N VAL A 95 -6.39 19.32 -7.95
CA VAL A 95 -7.42 20.17 -8.56
C VAL A 95 -8.80 19.77 -8.06
N LEU A 96 -9.15 18.49 -8.09
CA LEU A 96 -10.44 17.99 -7.59
C LEU A 96 -10.66 18.39 -6.14
N ASN A 97 -9.68 18.15 -5.28
CA ASN A 97 -9.78 18.45 -3.84
C ASN A 97 -9.91 19.94 -3.54
N ARG A 98 -9.33 20.81 -4.39
CA ARG A 98 -9.38 22.24 -4.22
C ARG A 98 -10.65 22.88 -4.78
N GLU A 99 -11.05 22.45 -5.99
CA GLU A 99 -12.15 23.08 -6.74
C GLU A 99 -13.49 22.38 -6.53
N GLY A 100 -13.51 21.17 -5.92
CA GLY A 100 -14.70 20.34 -5.77
C GLY A 100 -15.19 19.71 -7.07
N ILE A 101 -14.52 20.00 -8.19
CA ILE A 101 -14.83 19.51 -9.53
C ILE A 101 -13.56 19.24 -10.32
N LEU A 102 -13.57 18.17 -11.09
CA LEU A 102 -12.51 17.86 -12.08
C LEU A 102 -13.18 17.51 -13.41
N GLU A 103 -12.94 18.34 -14.43
CA GLU A 103 -13.38 18.09 -15.81
C GLU A 103 -12.39 17.16 -16.51
N ASN A 104 -12.90 16.25 -17.37
CA ASN A 104 -12.12 15.28 -18.13
C ASN A 104 -11.10 14.50 -17.26
N PRO A 105 -11.56 13.80 -16.21
CA PRO A 105 -10.67 13.06 -15.33
C PRO A 105 -9.90 11.97 -16.11
N PRO A 106 -8.63 11.72 -15.76
CA PRO A 106 -7.88 10.61 -16.33
C PRO A 106 -8.61 9.28 -16.10
N SER A 107 -8.55 8.37 -17.08
CA SER A 107 -9.21 7.05 -16.98
C SER A 107 -8.75 6.25 -15.77
N GLU A 108 -7.45 6.33 -15.45
CA GLU A 108 -6.87 5.65 -14.28
C GLU A 108 -7.45 6.17 -12.96
N MET A 109 -7.79 7.46 -12.91
CA MET A 109 -8.44 8.04 -11.72
C MET A 109 -9.87 7.53 -11.56
N LEU A 110 -10.60 7.37 -12.66
CA LEU A 110 -11.94 6.74 -12.66
C LEU A 110 -11.88 5.27 -12.28
N GLU A 111 -10.87 4.53 -12.76
CA GLU A 111 -10.63 3.13 -12.37
C GLU A 111 -10.40 3.01 -10.85
N VAL A 112 -9.46 3.78 -10.31
CA VAL A 112 -9.16 3.76 -8.86
C VAL A 112 -10.37 4.18 -8.03
N LEU A 113 -11.08 5.23 -8.45
CA LEU A 113 -12.30 5.68 -7.76
C LEU A 113 -13.38 4.59 -7.77
N THR A 114 -13.60 3.92 -8.91
CA THR A 114 -14.57 2.83 -9.02
C THR A 114 -14.22 1.69 -8.05
N HIS A 115 -12.98 1.22 -8.07
CA HIS A 115 -12.53 0.18 -7.14
C HIS A 115 -12.63 0.61 -5.68
N ALA A 116 -12.30 1.86 -5.38
CA ALA A 116 -12.42 2.40 -4.03
C ALA A 116 -13.87 2.37 -3.51
N LEU A 117 -14.85 2.72 -4.36
CA LEU A 117 -16.28 2.68 -4.01
C LEU A 117 -16.83 1.25 -3.88
N GLU A 118 -16.27 0.29 -4.64
CA GLU A 118 -16.57 -1.13 -4.47
C GLU A 118 -16.10 -1.62 -3.09
N ILE A 119 -14.89 -1.27 -2.68
CA ILE A 119 -14.34 -1.60 -1.36
C ILE A 119 -15.09 -0.87 -0.24
N ASP A 120 -15.46 0.40 -0.42
CA ASP A 120 -16.29 1.16 0.52
C ASP A 120 -17.61 0.42 0.80
N THR A 121 -18.33 0.03 -0.27
CA THR A 121 -19.58 -0.73 -0.17
C THR A 121 -19.37 -2.09 0.51
N LEU A 122 -18.31 -2.81 0.14
CA LEU A 122 -17.97 -4.12 0.68
C LEU A 122 -17.66 -4.08 2.18
N THR A 123 -17.09 -2.97 2.65
CA THR A 123 -16.57 -2.80 4.03
C THR A 123 -17.48 -1.97 4.93
N ASP A 124 -18.69 -1.62 4.45
CA ASP A 124 -19.65 -0.79 5.17
C ASP A 124 -19.02 0.52 5.68
N GLY A 125 -18.30 1.20 4.76
CA GLY A 125 -17.64 2.48 5.02
C GLY A 125 -16.37 2.42 5.85
N ALA A 126 -15.83 1.23 6.15
CA ALA A 126 -14.56 1.13 6.87
C ALA A 126 -13.35 1.55 6.01
N PHE A 127 -13.51 1.47 4.69
CA PHE A 127 -12.63 2.07 3.71
C PHE A 127 -13.40 3.15 2.94
N ASP A 128 -13.06 4.40 3.09
CA ASP A 128 -13.69 5.51 2.37
C ASP A 128 -12.62 6.52 1.91
N VAL A 129 -12.53 6.72 0.61
CA VAL A 129 -11.55 7.65 0.02
C VAL A 129 -11.85 9.12 0.33
N THR A 130 -13.05 9.45 0.83
CA THR A 130 -13.38 10.80 1.28
C THR A 130 -12.87 11.13 2.68
N VAL A 131 -12.07 10.24 3.29
CA VAL A 131 -11.48 10.41 4.62
C VAL A 131 -10.46 11.56 4.73
N ALA A 132 -10.06 12.16 3.62
CA ALA A 132 -9.02 13.19 3.57
C ALA A 132 -9.24 14.36 4.54
N PRO A 133 -10.44 14.93 4.75
CA PRO A 133 -10.66 16.00 5.73
C PRO A 133 -10.29 15.60 7.16
N LEU A 134 -10.53 14.34 7.54
CA LEU A 134 -10.13 13.82 8.86
C LEU A 134 -8.62 13.67 8.97
N VAL A 135 -7.98 13.07 7.97
CA VAL A 135 -6.51 12.90 7.94
C VAL A 135 -5.80 14.24 8.01
N ASP A 136 -6.29 15.23 7.26
CA ASP A 136 -5.73 16.60 7.26
C ASP A 136 -5.96 17.29 8.60
N LEU A 137 -7.13 17.11 9.22
CA LEU A 137 -7.43 17.66 10.55
C LEU A 137 -6.42 17.17 11.59
N TYR A 138 -6.19 15.85 11.66
CA TYR A 138 -5.23 15.29 12.61
C TYR A 138 -3.80 15.76 12.35
N SER A 139 -3.38 15.76 11.08
CA SER A 139 -2.04 16.20 10.68
C SER A 139 -1.80 17.65 11.02
N ASN A 140 -2.74 18.55 10.66
CA ASN A 140 -2.61 19.99 10.90
C ASN A 140 -2.66 20.32 12.41
N SER A 141 -3.58 19.73 13.17
CA SER A 141 -3.68 19.95 14.63
C SER A 141 -2.38 19.56 15.33
N PHE A 142 -1.79 18.45 14.94
CA PHE A 142 -0.54 17.99 15.56
C PHE A 142 0.67 18.81 15.14
N GLU A 143 0.72 19.30 13.89
CA GLU A 143 1.82 20.15 13.40
C GLU A 143 1.77 21.58 13.96
N GLU A 144 0.58 22.19 14.04
CA GLU A 144 0.43 23.59 14.42
C GLU A 144 0.46 23.78 15.94
N VAL A 145 -0.19 22.89 16.70
CA VAL A 145 -0.43 23.07 18.13
C VAL A 145 0.21 21.95 18.97
N GLY A 146 0.53 20.80 18.39
CA GLY A 146 1.05 19.61 19.10
C GLY A 146 -0.01 18.89 19.93
N GLU A 147 -1.30 19.15 19.66
CA GLU A 147 -2.44 18.60 20.36
C GLU A 147 -3.37 17.85 19.39
N LEU A 148 -4.18 16.95 19.92
CA LEU A 148 -5.22 16.27 19.15
C LEU A 148 -6.39 17.23 18.86
N PRO A 149 -7.13 17.04 17.74
CA PRO A 149 -8.30 17.83 17.44
C PRO A 149 -9.40 17.60 18.48
N SER A 150 -10.19 18.65 18.75
CA SER A 150 -11.36 18.57 19.63
C SER A 150 -12.49 17.77 18.97
N GLU A 151 -13.41 17.22 19.79
CA GLU A 151 -14.60 16.49 19.31
C GLU A 151 -15.41 17.31 18.28
N VAL A 152 -15.58 18.61 18.49
CA VAL A 152 -16.30 19.50 17.56
C VAL A 152 -15.58 19.61 16.21
N GLN A 153 -14.26 19.64 16.20
CA GLN A 153 -13.48 19.64 14.94
C GLN A 153 -13.62 18.29 14.21
N ILE A 154 -13.58 17.19 14.95
CA ILE A 154 -13.77 15.85 14.40
C ILE A 154 -15.19 15.71 13.81
N GLU A 155 -16.25 16.14 14.52
CA GLU A 155 -17.63 16.12 14.02
C GLU A 155 -17.79 16.96 12.73
N ASN A 156 -17.16 18.14 12.68
CA ASN A 156 -17.16 18.97 11.47
C ASN A 156 -16.47 18.26 10.29
N ALA A 157 -15.32 17.65 10.50
CA ALA A 157 -14.60 16.92 9.46
C ALA A 157 -15.39 15.66 9.02
N LEU A 158 -16.01 14.92 9.96
CA LEU A 158 -16.89 13.79 9.67
C LEU A 158 -18.05 14.17 8.78
N SER A 159 -18.62 15.38 8.92
CA SER A 159 -19.71 15.85 8.07
C SER A 159 -19.33 15.97 6.59
N LEU A 160 -18.03 15.98 6.28
CA LEU A 160 -17.46 16.05 4.93
C LEU A 160 -17.08 14.66 4.37
N VAL A 161 -17.16 13.62 5.20
CA VAL A 161 -16.85 12.24 4.81
C VAL A 161 -18.13 11.54 4.33
N GLY A 162 -18.00 10.67 3.36
CA GLY A 162 -19.06 9.84 2.82
C GLY A 162 -19.02 9.79 1.29
N SER A 163 -18.69 8.62 0.76
CA SER A 163 -18.51 8.34 -0.66
C SER A 163 -19.76 8.62 -1.51
N GLN A 164 -20.96 8.55 -0.92
CA GLN A 164 -22.23 8.92 -1.55
C GLN A 164 -22.29 10.40 -2.00
N GLY A 165 -21.41 11.25 -1.48
CA GLY A 165 -21.27 12.65 -1.91
C GLY A 165 -20.39 12.84 -3.16
N ILE A 166 -19.96 11.76 -3.82
CA ILE A 166 -19.18 11.79 -5.05
C ILE A 166 -20.08 11.46 -6.24
N ASN A 167 -20.25 12.42 -7.14
CA ASN A 167 -20.89 12.16 -8.44
C ASN A 167 -19.81 12.14 -9.53
N PHE A 168 -19.77 11.10 -10.36
CA PHE A 168 -18.81 11.02 -11.43
C PHE A 168 -19.34 10.29 -12.65
N ASP A 169 -18.78 10.68 -13.79
CA ASP A 169 -18.94 10.02 -15.07
C ASP A 169 -17.60 10.13 -15.85
N ARG A 170 -17.62 9.85 -17.14
CA ARG A 170 -16.42 9.94 -18.00
C ARG A 170 -15.95 11.38 -18.21
N ASP A 171 -16.84 12.34 -18.06
CA ASP A 171 -16.59 13.74 -18.39
C ASP A 171 -16.17 14.56 -17.15
N LYS A 172 -16.60 14.14 -15.97
CA LYS A 172 -16.28 14.88 -14.72
C LYS A 172 -16.41 14.04 -13.44
N ILE A 173 -15.76 14.53 -12.38
CA ILE A 173 -15.96 14.14 -10.97
C ILE A 173 -16.37 15.39 -10.21
N VAL A 174 -17.42 15.32 -9.39
CA VAL A 174 -18.00 16.48 -8.65
C VAL A 174 -18.32 16.06 -7.22
N PHE A 175 -17.97 16.89 -6.24
CA PHE A 175 -18.40 16.75 -4.85
C PHE A 175 -19.72 17.45 -4.60
N GLU A 176 -20.60 16.85 -3.82
CA GLU A 176 -21.89 17.44 -3.44
C GLU A 176 -21.77 18.50 -2.35
N ARG A 177 -20.72 18.45 -1.54
CA ARG A 177 -20.52 19.35 -0.40
C ARG A 177 -19.19 20.06 -0.53
N ASP A 178 -19.19 21.37 -0.30
CA ASP A 178 -17.95 22.17 -0.21
C ASP A 178 -17.09 21.66 0.94
N GLY A 179 -15.80 21.51 0.70
CA GLY A 179 -14.83 21.03 1.69
C GLY A 179 -14.62 19.51 1.68
N MET A 180 -15.40 18.73 0.92
CA MET A 180 -15.06 17.33 0.65
C MET A 180 -13.71 17.25 -0.06
N SER A 181 -12.96 16.19 0.23
CA SER A 181 -11.70 15.89 -0.46
C SER A 181 -11.41 14.39 -0.42
N LEU A 182 -10.63 13.93 -1.40
CA LEU A 182 -10.24 12.52 -1.53
C LEU A 182 -8.78 12.29 -1.12
N SER A 183 -8.54 11.14 -0.52
CA SER A 183 -7.22 10.50 -0.46
C SER A 183 -7.29 9.12 -1.07
N PHE A 184 -6.39 8.84 -2.00
CA PHE A 184 -6.19 7.51 -2.55
C PHE A 184 -5.03 6.77 -1.85
N ASP A 185 -4.54 7.26 -0.72
CA ASP A 185 -3.33 6.75 -0.05
C ASP A 185 -3.44 5.25 0.35
N GLY A 186 -4.66 4.72 0.56
CA GLY A 186 -4.91 3.32 0.89
C GLY A 186 -5.22 2.41 -0.32
N ILE A 187 -5.05 2.86 -1.57
CA ILE A 187 -5.31 2.05 -2.78
C ILE A 187 -4.40 2.40 -3.95
N ALA A 188 -3.99 3.67 -4.07
CA ALA A 188 -3.24 4.14 -5.25
C ALA A 188 -1.84 3.54 -5.32
N LYS A 189 -1.19 3.26 -4.18
CA LYS A 189 0.13 2.64 -4.14
C LYS A 189 0.07 1.24 -4.75
N GLY A 190 -0.91 0.43 -4.34
CA GLY A 190 -1.19 -0.88 -4.92
C GLY A 190 -1.51 -0.79 -6.41
N TYR A 191 -2.37 0.14 -6.82
CA TYR A 191 -2.70 0.34 -8.23
C TYR A 191 -1.47 0.69 -9.09
N ILE A 192 -0.61 1.59 -8.60
CA ILE A 192 0.63 1.97 -9.29
C ILE A 192 1.56 0.75 -9.45
N VAL A 193 1.70 -0.07 -8.40
CA VAL A 193 2.47 -1.32 -8.44
C VAL A 193 1.88 -2.29 -9.47
N ASP A 194 0.56 -2.41 -9.56
CA ASP A 194 -0.11 -3.24 -10.56
C ASP A 194 0.16 -2.79 -12.00
N GLN A 195 0.11 -1.48 -12.26
CA GLN A 195 0.43 -0.97 -13.61
C GLN A 195 1.91 -1.19 -13.96
N ALA A 196 2.81 -0.98 -13.02
CA ALA A 196 4.24 -1.23 -13.22
C ALA A 196 4.54 -2.71 -13.51
N VAL A 197 3.85 -3.65 -12.84
CA VAL A 197 3.98 -5.09 -13.13
C VAL A 197 3.49 -5.44 -14.54
N LYS A 198 2.48 -4.76 -15.09
CA LYS A 198 2.07 -4.96 -16.48
C LYS A 198 3.20 -4.64 -17.48
N ILE A 199 4.07 -3.68 -17.14
CA ILE A 199 5.27 -3.38 -17.94
C ILE A 199 6.31 -4.48 -17.82
N ILE A 200 6.48 -5.04 -16.61
CA ILE A 200 7.42 -6.14 -16.37
C ILE A 200 6.99 -7.41 -17.09
N LYS A 201 5.68 -7.69 -17.21
CA LYS A 201 5.14 -8.89 -17.91
C LYS A 201 5.36 -8.88 -19.43
N LYS A 202 6.47 -8.33 -19.91
CA LYS A 202 6.85 -8.35 -21.32
C LYS A 202 7.51 -9.67 -21.71
N GLU A 203 7.63 -9.88 -23.04
CA GLU A 203 8.25 -11.07 -23.60
C GLU A 203 9.69 -11.26 -23.08
N GLY A 204 10.03 -12.50 -22.74
CA GLY A 204 11.36 -12.90 -22.28
C GLY A 204 11.61 -12.75 -20.78
N VAL A 205 10.70 -12.12 -20.03
CA VAL A 205 10.77 -12.06 -18.56
C VAL A 205 10.30 -13.38 -17.97
N ARG A 206 11.14 -14.02 -17.17
CA ARG A 206 10.80 -15.22 -16.42
C ARG A 206 9.94 -14.90 -15.19
N GLY A 207 10.29 -13.81 -14.51
CA GLY A 207 9.55 -13.32 -13.37
C GLY A 207 10.00 -11.94 -12.94
N GLY A 208 9.16 -11.32 -12.11
CA GLY A 208 9.40 -10.00 -11.55
C GLY A 208 8.75 -9.81 -10.19
N LEU A 209 9.35 -8.94 -9.41
CA LEU A 209 8.85 -8.53 -8.10
C LEU A 209 9.00 -7.02 -7.95
N ILE A 210 7.93 -6.36 -7.57
CA ILE A 210 7.95 -4.97 -7.13
C ILE A 210 7.64 -4.95 -5.63
N ASP A 211 8.48 -4.25 -4.86
CA ASP A 211 8.28 -3.94 -3.44
C ASP A 211 8.24 -2.42 -3.29
N ALA A 212 7.12 -1.90 -2.90
CA ALA A 212 6.86 -0.48 -2.68
C ALA A 212 6.59 -0.18 -1.20
N GLY A 213 7.61 -0.44 -0.35
CA GLY A 213 7.53 -0.17 1.08
C GLY A 213 6.58 -1.11 1.83
N GLY A 214 6.50 -2.37 1.40
CA GLY A 214 5.65 -3.40 1.99
C GLY A 214 4.42 -3.77 1.16
N ASP A 215 4.07 -2.97 0.13
CA ASP A 215 3.11 -3.39 -0.88
C ASP A 215 3.89 -4.03 -2.02
N MET A 216 3.72 -5.33 -2.14
CA MET A 216 4.51 -6.14 -3.05
C MET A 216 3.61 -6.84 -4.07
N ARG A 217 4.09 -6.92 -5.29
CA ARG A 217 3.48 -7.72 -6.34
C ARG A 217 4.51 -8.59 -7.04
N ALA A 218 4.24 -9.89 -7.02
CA ALA A 218 5.04 -10.88 -7.70
C ALA A 218 4.39 -11.31 -9.03
N THR A 219 5.22 -11.69 -10.00
CA THR A 219 4.79 -12.35 -11.22
C THR A 219 5.83 -13.37 -11.67
N GLY A 220 5.37 -14.53 -12.15
CA GLY A 220 6.24 -15.62 -12.59
C GLY A 220 7.15 -16.16 -11.49
N GLU A 221 8.34 -16.59 -11.86
CA GLU A 221 9.28 -17.31 -11.01
C GLU A 221 10.51 -16.45 -10.66
N ASP A 222 11.14 -16.77 -9.54
CA ASP A 222 12.41 -16.19 -9.14
C ASP A 222 13.59 -16.71 -10.00
N LEU A 223 14.81 -16.33 -9.64
CA LEU A 223 16.03 -16.76 -10.35
C LEU A 223 16.20 -18.29 -10.34
N LEU A 224 15.75 -18.98 -9.31
CA LEU A 224 15.87 -20.44 -9.17
C LEU A 224 14.74 -21.21 -9.83
N GLY A 225 13.70 -20.53 -10.33
CA GLY A 225 12.52 -21.16 -10.90
C GLY A 225 11.48 -21.56 -9.86
N GLU A 226 11.51 -20.88 -8.73
CA GLU A 226 10.60 -21.07 -7.61
C GLU A 226 9.68 -19.85 -7.45
N SER A 227 8.70 -19.95 -6.58
CA SER A 227 7.90 -18.80 -6.14
C SER A 227 8.78 -17.76 -5.44
N TRP A 228 8.42 -16.48 -5.56
CA TRP A 228 9.07 -15.41 -4.82
C TRP A 228 8.81 -15.56 -3.33
N ARG A 229 9.90 -15.62 -2.54
CA ARG A 229 9.80 -15.71 -1.08
C ARG A 229 9.85 -14.34 -0.45
N LEU A 230 8.77 -13.98 0.25
CA LEU A 230 8.55 -12.67 0.86
C LEU A 230 8.44 -12.81 2.37
N ALA A 231 8.89 -11.77 3.10
CA ALA A 231 8.78 -11.73 4.55
C ALA A 231 7.69 -10.75 4.97
N ILE A 232 6.76 -11.18 5.81
CA ILE A 232 5.80 -10.30 6.49
C ILE A 232 6.44 -9.76 7.77
N GLN A 233 6.63 -8.45 7.82
CA GLN A 233 7.32 -7.78 8.93
C GLN A 233 6.56 -7.88 10.25
N HIS A 234 7.29 -8.03 11.35
CA HIS A 234 6.72 -7.95 12.70
C HIS A 234 6.45 -6.47 13.08
N PRO A 235 5.21 -6.08 13.48
CA PRO A 235 4.84 -4.68 13.68
C PRO A 235 5.56 -4.00 14.85
N ARG A 236 6.05 -4.75 15.83
CA ARG A 236 6.69 -4.23 17.04
C ARG A 236 8.18 -4.54 17.16
N ASN A 237 8.71 -5.36 16.25
CA ASN A 237 10.12 -5.76 16.25
C ASN A 237 10.74 -5.53 14.87
N PRO A 238 11.17 -4.28 14.56
CA PRO A 238 11.81 -3.96 13.29
C PRO A 238 13.08 -4.81 13.11
N GLY A 239 13.17 -5.55 12.02
CA GLY A 239 14.28 -6.48 11.73
C GLY A 239 13.95 -7.94 11.99
N SER A 240 12.75 -8.26 12.49
CA SER A 240 12.18 -9.60 12.50
C SER A 240 10.95 -9.68 11.60
N TYR A 241 10.53 -10.89 11.28
CA TYR A 241 9.34 -11.17 10.49
C TYR A 241 8.37 -12.08 11.27
N LEU A 242 7.08 -11.96 10.98
CA LEU A 242 6.04 -12.84 11.51
C LEU A 242 6.10 -14.22 10.85
N CYS A 243 6.21 -14.23 9.54
CA CYS A 243 6.31 -15.43 8.72
C CYS A 243 6.94 -15.11 7.37
N LEU A 244 7.31 -16.16 6.63
CA LEU A 244 7.65 -16.11 5.22
C LEU A 244 6.48 -16.66 4.41
N ILE A 245 6.24 -16.05 3.25
CA ILE A 245 5.23 -16.50 2.29
C ILE A 245 5.87 -16.72 0.93
N ASP A 246 5.36 -17.69 0.18
CA ASP A 246 5.73 -17.92 -1.22
C ASP A 246 4.62 -17.40 -2.14
N LEU A 247 4.98 -16.60 -3.16
CA LEU A 247 4.07 -15.95 -4.06
C LEU A 247 4.63 -15.93 -5.50
N SER A 248 3.87 -16.44 -6.48
CA SER A 248 4.28 -16.44 -7.90
C SER A 248 3.52 -15.39 -8.73
N ASP A 249 2.19 -15.44 -8.70
CA ASP A 249 1.33 -14.46 -9.36
C ASP A 249 0.29 -13.96 -8.36
N GLY A 250 0.54 -12.80 -7.78
CA GLY A 250 -0.32 -12.21 -6.75
C GLY A 250 0.35 -11.02 -6.07
N ALA A 251 -0.31 -10.49 -5.08
CA ALA A 251 0.16 -9.34 -4.32
C ALA A 251 0.00 -9.58 -2.82
N VAL A 252 0.81 -8.87 -2.03
CA VAL A 252 0.62 -8.70 -0.60
C VAL A 252 0.83 -7.24 -0.25
N ALA A 253 -0.09 -6.67 0.52
CA ALA A 253 0.04 -5.32 1.06
C ALA A 253 -0.16 -5.31 2.57
N THR A 254 0.49 -4.37 3.24
CA THR A 254 0.46 -4.29 4.70
C THR A 254 0.14 -2.90 5.18
N SER A 255 -0.97 -2.78 5.91
CA SER A 255 -1.32 -1.60 6.70
C SER A 255 -0.94 -1.78 8.16
N GLY A 256 -0.44 -0.72 8.80
CA GLY A 256 -0.01 -0.79 10.19
C GLY A 256 0.03 0.56 10.88
N ASP A 257 -0.19 0.55 12.19
CA ASP A 257 -0.20 1.73 13.05
C ASP A 257 1.19 2.36 13.25
N TYR A 258 2.24 1.60 12.99
CA TYR A 258 3.65 1.97 13.20
C TYR A 258 4.29 2.71 12.02
N MET A 259 3.62 2.77 10.86
CA MET A 259 4.20 3.38 9.66
C MET A 259 4.25 4.91 9.76
N GLN A 260 3.13 5.53 10.14
CA GLN A 260 3.00 6.96 10.38
C GLN A 260 2.09 7.18 11.59
N TYR A 261 2.67 7.45 12.75
CA TYR A 261 1.93 7.71 13.98
C TYR A 261 2.13 9.16 14.44
N LEU A 262 1.11 9.68 15.11
CA LEU A 262 1.11 11.01 15.70
C LEU A 262 1.50 10.98 17.18
N THR A 263 1.10 9.92 17.91
CA THR A 263 1.43 9.73 19.32
C THR A 263 2.40 8.57 19.52
N GLU A 264 3.32 8.70 20.49
CA GLU A 264 4.37 7.69 20.73
C GLU A 264 3.83 6.33 21.19
N ASP A 265 2.62 6.31 21.76
CA ASP A 265 1.90 5.12 22.16
C ASP A 265 1.23 4.37 20.99
N LEU A 266 1.34 4.91 19.76
CA LEU A 266 0.75 4.38 18.52
C LEU A 266 -0.78 4.29 18.55
N ILE A 267 -1.45 5.04 19.43
CA ILE A 267 -2.92 5.09 19.49
C ILE A 267 -3.47 5.94 18.34
N VAL A 268 -2.84 7.09 18.10
CA VAL A 268 -3.24 7.99 17.00
C VAL A 268 -2.23 7.89 15.87
N HIS A 269 -2.71 7.47 14.72
CA HIS A 269 -1.90 7.22 13.52
C HIS A 269 -2.66 7.65 12.24
N HIS A 270 -2.01 7.61 11.10
CA HIS A 270 -2.52 8.09 9.81
C HIS A 270 -3.77 7.36 9.28
N ILE A 271 -4.09 6.17 9.78
CA ILE A 271 -5.31 5.45 9.41
C ILE A 271 -6.39 5.87 10.39
N VAL A 272 -7.48 6.42 9.86
CA VAL A 272 -8.64 6.91 10.63
C VAL A 272 -9.86 6.13 10.18
N ASP A 273 -10.71 5.71 11.11
CA ASP A 273 -12.02 5.13 10.79
C ASP A 273 -12.94 6.24 10.24
N PRO A 274 -13.35 6.16 8.95
CA PRO A 274 -14.16 7.20 8.33
C PRO A 274 -15.54 7.39 8.97
N ARG A 275 -16.01 6.38 9.72
CA ARG A 275 -17.33 6.36 10.38
C ARG A 275 -17.31 7.00 11.76
N LEU A 276 -16.15 6.94 12.43
CA LEU A 276 -15.96 7.39 13.82
C LEU A 276 -15.09 8.63 13.94
N GLY A 277 -14.25 8.91 12.94
CA GLY A 277 -13.31 10.02 12.95
C GLY A 277 -12.10 9.82 13.86
N THR A 278 -11.83 8.61 14.34
CA THR A 278 -10.69 8.28 15.22
C THR A 278 -9.86 7.15 14.66
N SER A 279 -8.59 7.07 15.06
CA SER A 279 -7.74 5.92 14.69
C SER A 279 -8.22 4.64 15.42
N PRO A 280 -8.23 3.48 14.72
CA PRO A 280 -8.54 2.20 15.35
C PRO A 280 -7.49 1.81 16.40
N ASP A 281 -7.92 1.34 17.56
CA ASP A 281 -7.05 1.03 18.72
C ASP A 281 -6.88 -0.47 19.01
N HIS A 282 -7.40 -1.34 18.13
CA HIS A 282 -7.45 -2.80 18.35
C HIS A 282 -6.45 -3.59 17.49
N THR A 283 -5.92 -3.00 16.40
CA THR A 283 -5.07 -3.69 15.43
C THR A 283 -3.74 -2.97 15.24
N SER A 284 -2.66 -3.72 15.25
CA SER A 284 -1.30 -3.21 15.02
C SER A 284 -0.88 -3.29 13.55
N SER A 285 -1.25 -4.39 12.88
CA SER A 285 -0.85 -4.66 11.51
C SER A 285 -1.81 -5.62 10.85
N VAL A 286 -2.06 -5.42 9.57
CA VAL A 286 -2.78 -6.34 8.69
C VAL A 286 -2.02 -6.50 7.40
N SER A 287 -1.67 -7.73 7.03
CA SER A 287 -1.16 -8.05 5.71
C SER A 287 -2.20 -8.86 4.96
N VAL A 288 -2.54 -8.44 3.75
CA VAL A 288 -3.53 -9.10 2.89
C VAL A 288 -2.85 -9.58 1.62
N ILE A 289 -3.09 -10.85 1.27
CA ILE A 289 -2.72 -11.47 0.00
C ILE A 289 -3.95 -11.44 -0.90
N ALA A 290 -3.81 -10.91 -2.12
CA ALA A 290 -4.87 -10.82 -3.11
C ALA A 290 -4.36 -10.97 -4.54
N SER A 291 -5.28 -10.97 -5.50
CA SER A 291 -4.96 -11.10 -6.93
C SER A 291 -4.27 -9.85 -7.49
N THR A 292 -4.52 -8.68 -6.92
CA THR A 292 -3.93 -7.38 -7.29
C THR A 292 -3.40 -6.65 -6.07
N ALA A 293 -2.41 -5.78 -6.29
CA ALA A 293 -1.86 -4.97 -5.21
C ALA A 293 -2.84 -3.87 -4.75
N ALA A 294 -3.65 -3.33 -5.67
CA ALA A 294 -4.71 -2.38 -5.32
C ALA A 294 -5.75 -2.98 -4.38
N GLU A 295 -6.20 -4.22 -4.64
CA GLU A 295 -7.13 -4.95 -3.78
C GLU A 295 -6.51 -5.26 -2.41
N ALA A 296 -5.26 -5.75 -2.40
CA ALA A 296 -4.55 -6.05 -1.16
C ALA A 296 -4.35 -4.79 -0.29
N ASP A 297 -3.96 -3.64 -0.89
CA ASP A 297 -3.74 -2.35 -0.23
C ASP A 297 -5.04 -1.85 0.42
N ALA A 298 -6.14 -1.78 -0.36
CA ALA A 298 -7.43 -1.32 0.15
C ALA A 298 -8.01 -2.25 1.22
N LEU A 299 -7.94 -3.58 1.02
CA LEU A 299 -8.45 -4.53 2.00
C LEU A 299 -7.60 -4.58 3.28
N SER A 300 -6.29 -4.37 3.21
CA SER A 300 -5.44 -4.29 4.41
C SER A 300 -5.81 -3.09 5.28
N THR A 301 -6.07 -1.93 4.64
CA THR A 301 -6.55 -0.72 5.31
C THR A 301 -7.94 -0.92 5.91
N ALA A 302 -8.89 -1.43 5.12
CA ALA A 302 -10.25 -1.72 5.59
C ALA A 302 -10.26 -2.70 6.78
N THR A 303 -9.47 -3.78 6.67
CA THR A 303 -9.40 -4.81 7.72
C THR A 303 -8.79 -4.26 9.01
N LEU A 304 -7.79 -3.37 8.91
CA LEU A 304 -7.23 -2.69 10.08
C LEU A 304 -8.30 -1.86 10.79
N VAL A 305 -9.15 -1.16 10.04
CA VAL A 305 -10.26 -0.36 10.57
C VAL A 305 -11.38 -1.23 11.15
N LEU A 306 -11.73 -2.34 10.49
CA LEU A 306 -12.79 -3.26 10.95
C LEU A 306 -12.42 -4.05 12.20
N GLY A 307 -11.12 -4.26 12.41
CA GLY A 307 -10.60 -5.04 13.54
C GLY A 307 -10.64 -6.56 13.35
N PRO A 308 -10.17 -7.29 14.37
CA PRO A 308 -9.86 -8.71 14.22
C PRO A 308 -11.08 -9.58 13.86
N GLU A 309 -12.23 -9.37 14.51
CA GLU A 309 -13.39 -10.23 14.28
C GLU A 309 -14.06 -9.97 12.92
N LYS A 310 -14.39 -8.71 12.64
CA LYS A 310 -15.08 -8.34 11.40
C LYS A 310 -14.15 -8.42 10.19
N GLY A 311 -12.91 -7.97 10.35
CA GLY A 311 -11.93 -7.95 9.28
C GLY A 311 -11.55 -9.35 8.81
N ILE A 312 -11.21 -10.26 9.74
CA ILE A 312 -10.88 -11.66 9.37
C ILE A 312 -12.08 -12.38 8.77
N ARG A 313 -13.30 -12.13 9.27
CA ARG A 313 -14.51 -12.68 8.66
C ARG A 313 -14.68 -12.21 7.22
N LEU A 314 -14.55 -10.90 6.97
CA LEU A 314 -14.61 -10.35 5.63
C LEU A 314 -13.61 -11.01 4.69
N LEU A 315 -12.34 -11.12 5.09
CA LEU A 315 -11.31 -11.73 4.25
C LEU A 315 -11.61 -13.21 3.95
N ASN A 316 -12.14 -13.98 4.92
CA ASN A 316 -12.53 -15.37 4.70
C ASN A 316 -13.71 -15.55 3.72
N GLU A 317 -14.57 -14.53 3.56
CA GLU A 317 -15.70 -14.53 2.62
C GLU A 317 -15.27 -14.19 1.19
N LEU A 318 -14.07 -13.61 1.00
CA LEU A 318 -13.60 -13.15 -0.31
C LEU A 318 -12.79 -14.26 -1.03
N PRO A 319 -13.21 -14.68 -2.23
CA PRO A 319 -12.49 -15.72 -2.98
C PRO A 319 -11.06 -15.28 -3.36
N GLY A 320 -10.08 -16.09 -3.00
CA GLY A 320 -8.67 -15.85 -3.37
C GLY A 320 -7.96 -14.77 -2.55
N VAL A 321 -8.62 -14.27 -1.50
CA VAL A 321 -8.03 -13.30 -0.54
C VAL A 321 -7.70 -14.04 0.75
N GLU A 322 -6.51 -13.78 1.28
CA GLU A 322 -6.07 -14.30 2.56
C GLU A 322 -5.38 -13.20 3.37
N GLY A 323 -5.37 -13.33 4.69
CA GLY A 323 -4.77 -12.31 5.52
C GLY A 323 -4.21 -12.82 6.84
N ILE A 324 -3.27 -12.03 7.38
CA ILE A 324 -2.73 -12.17 8.71
C ILE A 324 -2.83 -10.82 9.42
N LEU A 325 -3.38 -10.83 10.62
CA LEU A 325 -3.61 -9.67 11.46
C LEU A 325 -2.88 -9.83 12.79
N VAL A 326 -2.30 -8.75 13.29
CA VAL A 326 -1.70 -8.68 14.63
C VAL A 326 -2.46 -7.65 15.43
N THR A 327 -3.01 -8.04 16.58
CA THR A 327 -3.71 -7.13 17.51
C THR A 327 -2.74 -6.22 18.26
N LYS A 328 -3.26 -5.21 18.98
CA LYS A 328 -2.43 -4.39 19.89
C LYS A 328 -1.81 -5.23 21.01
N ASP A 329 -2.48 -6.30 21.44
CA ASP A 329 -1.98 -7.27 22.43
C ASP A 329 -1.01 -8.31 21.84
N GLN A 330 -0.66 -8.15 20.56
CA GLN A 330 0.26 -9.00 19.80
C GLN A 330 -0.25 -10.43 19.55
N GLU A 331 -1.55 -10.64 19.62
CA GLU A 331 -2.17 -11.87 19.14
C GLU A 331 -2.11 -11.90 17.59
N VAL A 332 -1.73 -13.03 17.04
CA VAL A 332 -1.66 -13.26 15.59
C VAL A 332 -2.87 -14.07 15.15
N ILE A 333 -3.68 -13.48 14.27
CA ILE A 333 -4.89 -14.10 13.73
C ILE A 333 -4.73 -14.22 12.21
N LYS A 334 -5.09 -15.38 11.65
CA LYS A 334 -4.98 -15.67 10.22
C LYS A 334 -6.32 -16.11 9.67
N THR A 335 -6.54 -15.86 8.38
CA THR A 335 -7.64 -16.49 7.64
C THR A 335 -7.40 -17.99 7.48
N GLU A 336 -8.47 -18.73 7.18
CA GLU A 336 -8.45 -20.20 7.11
C GLU A 336 -7.48 -20.74 6.05
N GLY A 337 -7.34 -20.04 4.94
CA GLY A 337 -6.50 -20.45 3.83
C GLY A 337 -5.09 -19.87 3.82
N PHE A 338 -4.73 -19.00 4.77
CA PHE A 338 -3.43 -18.32 4.81
C PHE A 338 -2.23 -19.29 4.80
N SER A 339 -2.38 -20.44 5.46
CA SER A 339 -1.34 -21.47 5.54
C SER A 339 -0.88 -22.03 4.18
N ARG A 340 -1.65 -21.83 3.11
CA ARG A 340 -1.27 -22.22 1.73
C ARG A 340 -0.11 -21.42 1.18
N TYR A 341 0.09 -20.23 1.70
CA TYR A 341 1.16 -19.30 1.29
C TYR A 341 2.36 -19.37 2.25
N GLU A 342 2.14 -19.82 3.50
CA GLU A 342 3.16 -19.79 4.55
C GLU A 342 4.23 -20.86 4.34
N VAL A 343 5.50 -20.44 4.41
CA VAL A 343 6.64 -21.34 4.31
C VAL A 343 6.89 -22.01 5.65
N THR A 344 6.83 -23.32 5.69
CA THR A 344 7.26 -24.09 6.86
C THR A 344 8.79 -24.14 6.89
N ILE A 345 9.42 -23.60 7.94
CA ILE A 345 10.88 -23.56 8.14
C ILE A 345 11.32 -24.83 8.86
#